data_913ed32e68ef0bdcc152409000edd0b2
#
_entry.id   913ed32e68ef0bdcc152409000edd0b2
#
_cell.length_a   1.000
_cell.length_b   1.000
_cell.length_c   1.000
_cell.angle_alpha   90.00
_cell.angle_beta   90.00
_cell.angle_gamma   90.00
#
_symmetry.space_group_name_H-M   'P 1'
#
loop_
_entity.id
_entity.type
_entity.pdbx_description
1 polymer ?
#
loop_
_entity_poly.entity_id
_entity_poly.type
_entity_poly.pdbx_seq_one_letter_code
_entity_poly.pdbx_strand_id
1 'polypeptide(L)'
;IGWESTIAHELFHQWFGDLVTAESWSQITVNESFANYSETLWAEYKYGKDDGDDQNYTDMQGYLRGPGNSSKDLVRFHYADKEDVFDGVSYNKGGRILHMLRNYVGDDAFFKSLNKYLTNNKFKAGEAGNLRLAFEEVTGKDMNWYWNQWYYGSGHPIVKIDYNYNNGKA
;
A
#
# COMPACT_ATOMS: atom_id res chain seq x y z
N ILE A 1 10.50 -16.53 14.32
CA ILE A 1 9.44 -17.55 14.09
C ILE A 1 9.01 -17.42 12.65
N GLY A 2 9.03 -18.53 11.87
CA GLY A 2 8.82 -18.50 10.42
C GLY A 2 7.45 -18.04 9.89
N TRP A 3 6.54 -17.58 10.76
CA TRP A 3 5.19 -17.15 10.39
C TRP A 3 4.81 -15.77 10.93
N GLU A 4 5.76 -15.00 11.44
CA GLU A 4 5.46 -13.72 12.08
C GLU A 4 4.85 -12.70 11.12
N SER A 5 5.36 -12.60 9.90
CA SER A 5 4.82 -11.72 8.88
C SER A 5 3.37 -12.09 8.55
N THR A 6 3.10 -13.39 8.34
CA THR A 6 1.74 -13.89 8.09
C THR A 6 0.81 -13.59 9.26
N ILE A 7 1.28 -13.78 10.50
CA ILE A 7 0.47 -13.46 11.70
C ILE A 7 0.17 -11.96 11.76
N ALA A 8 1.13 -11.09 11.46
CA ALA A 8 0.91 -9.65 11.41
C ALA A 8 -0.12 -9.28 10.32
N HIS A 9 0.00 -9.89 9.13
CA HIS A 9 -0.93 -9.75 8.03
C HIS A 9 -2.36 -10.09 8.45
N GLU A 10 -2.59 -11.31 8.93
CA GLU A 10 -3.93 -11.77 9.34
C GLU A 10 -4.50 -10.97 10.52
N LEU A 11 -3.66 -10.57 11.46
CA LEU A 11 -4.11 -9.75 12.60
C LEU A 11 -4.54 -8.35 12.12
N PHE A 12 -3.90 -7.79 11.08
CA PHE A 12 -4.22 -6.47 10.59
C PHE A 12 -5.58 -6.40 9.92
N HIS A 13 -6.09 -7.51 9.42
CA HIS A 13 -7.44 -7.64 8.90
C HIS A 13 -8.54 -7.35 9.93
N GLN A 14 -8.24 -7.39 11.23
CA GLN A 14 -9.22 -6.95 12.25
C GLN A 14 -9.65 -5.50 12.06
N TRP A 15 -8.78 -4.65 11.51
CA TRP A 15 -9.08 -3.25 11.20
C TRP A 15 -9.39 -3.04 9.72
N PHE A 16 -8.52 -3.56 8.85
CA PHE A 16 -8.63 -3.44 7.39
C PHE A 16 -9.16 -4.75 6.81
N GLY A 17 -10.43 -5.01 7.05
CA GLY A 17 -11.14 -6.23 6.70
C GLY A 17 -12.42 -6.35 7.50
N ASP A 18 -12.33 -6.55 8.81
CA ASP A 18 -13.48 -6.77 9.70
C ASP A 18 -14.12 -5.46 10.16
N LEU A 19 -13.33 -4.50 10.65
CA LEU A 19 -13.86 -3.20 11.07
C LEU A 19 -14.34 -2.35 9.88
N VAL A 20 -13.56 -2.34 8.80
CA VAL A 20 -13.90 -1.71 7.52
C VAL A 20 -13.66 -2.71 6.41
N THR A 21 -14.72 -3.20 5.80
CA THR A 21 -14.67 -4.20 4.73
C THR A 21 -14.64 -3.51 3.38
N ALA A 22 -13.91 -4.06 2.39
CA ALA A 22 -13.94 -3.55 1.03
C ALA A 22 -15.38 -3.56 0.47
N GLU A 23 -15.78 -2.46 -0.16
CA GLU A 23 -17.13 -2.30 -0.74
C GLU A 23 -17.43 -3.35 -1.81
N SER A 24 -16.40 -3.69 -2.58
CA SER A 24 -16.47 -4.74 -3.61
C SER A 24 -15.06 -5.31 -3.81
N TRP A 25 -14.95 -6.41 -4.57
CA TRP A 25 -13.66 -6.98 -4.92
C TRP A 25 -12.77 -6.00 -5.70
N SER A 26 -13.36 -5.02 -6.40
CA SER A 26 -12.62 -3.93 -7.04
C SER A 26 -11.78 -3.12 -6.06
N GLN A 27 -12.23 -3.03 -4.80
CA GLN A 27 -11.64 -2.23 -3.73
C GLN A 27 -10.78 -3.06 -2.76
N ILE A 28 -10.44 -4.30 -3.11
CA ILE A 28 -9.74 -5.23 -2.21
C ILE A 28 -8.41 -4.68 -1.66
N THR A 29 -7.83 -3.71 -2.35
CA THR A 29 -6.64 -2.98 -1.92
C THR A 29 -6.81 -2.36 -0.53
N VAL A 30 -8.01 -1.90 -0.14
CA VAL A 30 -8.25 -1.30 1.18
C VAL A 30 -8.19 -2.32 2.32
N ASN A 31 -8.11 -3.61 2.01
CA ASN A 31 -7.85 -4.69 2.95
C ASN A 31 -6.44 -5.28 2.73
N GLU A 32 -6.18 -5.88 1.58
CA GLU A 32 -4.96 -6.67 1.34
C GLU A 32 -3.67 -5.84 1.27
N SER A 33 -3.74 -4.64 0.71
CA SER A 33 -2.55 -3.78 0.69
C SER A 33 -2.11 -3.35 2.09
N PHE A 34 -3.09 -3.12 2.98
CA PHE A 34 -2.80 -2.78 4.37
C PHE A 34 -2.28 -3.98 5.16
N ALA A 35 -2.86 -5.15 4.96
CA ALA A 35 -2.39 -6.38 5.57
C ALA A 35 -0.96 -6.71 5.12
N ASN A 36 -0.65 -6.61 3.81
CA ASN A 36 0.72 -6.77 3.32
C ASN A 36 1.67 -5.71 3.92
N TYR A 37 1.25 -4.44 3.98
CA TYR A 37 2.11 -3.40 4.55
C TYR A 37 2.35 -3.57 6.05
N SER A 38 1.44 -4.21 6.77
CA SER A 38 1.64 -4.52 8.19
C SER A 38 2.84 -5.44 8.43
N GLU A 39 3.21 -6.28 7.48
CA GLU A 39 4.39 -7.13 7.54
C GLU A 39 5.67 -6.28 7.60
N THR A 40 5.75 -5.25 6.75
CA THR A 40 6.83 -4.25 6.78
C THR A 40 6.84 -3.49 8.11
N LEU A 41 5.67 -3.02 8.57
CA LEU A 41 5.56 -2.29 9.85
C LEU A 41 5.95 -3.17 11.05
N TRP A 42 5.62 -4.44 11.03
CA TRP A 42 6.02 -5.40 12.06
C TRP A 42 7.53 -5.63 12.07
N ALA A 43 8.14 -5.85 10.89
CA ALA A 43 9.57 -6.02 10.78
C ALA A 43 10.32 -4.77 11.29
N GLU A 44 9.88 -3.58 10.88
CA GLU A 44 10.42 -2.29 11.34
C GLU A 44 10.32 -2.14 12.87
N TYR A 45 9.15 -2.43 13.44
CA TYR A 45 8.92 -2.32 14.88
C TYR A 45 9.76 -3.31 15.69
N LYS A 46 9.83 -4.56 15.26
CA LYS A 46 10.42 -5.63 16.03
C LYS A 46 11.93 -5.76 15.88
N TYR A 47 12.42 -5.56 14.68
CA TYR A 47 13.80 -5.84 14.31
C TYR A 47 14.58 -4.57 13.93
N GLY A 48 13.90 -3.50 13.62
CA GLY A 48 14.48 -2.22 13.25
C GLY A 48 14.24 -1.82 11.80
N LYS A 49 14.67 -0.60 11.49
CA LYS A 49 14.40 0.01 10.17
C LYS A 49 14.97 -0.81 9.01
N ASP A 50 16.15 -1.37 9.16
CA ASP A 50 16.83 -2.12 8.09
C ASP A 50 16.04 -3.38 7.72
N ASP A 51 15.45 -4.07 8.69
CA ASP A 51 14.59 -5.23 8.46
C ASP A 51 13.26 -4.84 7.81
N GLY A 52 12.69 -3.69 8.19
CA GLY A 52 11.53 -3.12 7.52
C GLY A 52 11.83 -2.75 6.07
N ASP A 53 12.97 -2.13 5.82
CA ASP A 53 13.42 -1.77 4.47
C ASP A 53 13.68 -3.04 3.60
N ASP A 54 14.24 -4.11 4.17
CA ASP A 54 14.44 -5.39 3.48
C ASP A 54 13.11 -6.07 3.12
N GLN A 55 12.16 -6.10 4.05
CA GLN A 55 10.81 -6.60 3.77
C GLN A 55 10.15 -5.78 2.64
N ASN A 56 10.23 -4.45 2.73
CA ASN A 56 9.72 -3.55 1.71
C ASN A 56 10.36 -3.78 0.34
N TYR A 57 11.67 -4.00 0.29
CA TYR A 57 12.41 -4.31 -0.94
C TYR A 57 12.01 -5.68 -1.51
N THR A 58 11.88 -6.68 -0.66
CA THR A 58 11.48 -8.05 -1.05
C THR A 58 10.10 -8.04 -1.71
N ASP A 59 9.14 -7.36 -1.13
CA ASP A 59 7.80 -7.22 -1.70
C ASP A 59 7.80 -6.44 -3.02
N MET A 60 8.59 -5.37 -3.11
CA MET A 60 8.78 -4.65 -4.38
C MET A 60 9.29 -5.59 -5.48
N GLN A 61 10.28 -6.43 -5.17
CA GLN A 61 10.79 -7.43 -6.11
C GLN A 61 9.72 -8.47 -6.50
N GLY A 62 8.87 -8.86 -5.56
CA GLY A 62 7.71 -9.73 -5.83
C GLY A 62 6.77 -9.12 -6.86
N TYR A 63 6.43 -7.85 -6.71
CA TYR A 63 5.63 -7.12 -7.69
C TYR A 63 6.32 -7.04 -9.07
N LEU A 64 7.59 -6.61 -9.10
CA LEU A 64 8.32 -6.38 -10.36
C LEU A 64 8.53 -7.66 -11.18
N ARG A 65 8.69 -8.81 -10.51
CA ARG A 65 8.89 -10.12 -11.16
C ARG A 65 7.58 -10.80 -11.56
N GLY A 66 6.45 -10.37 -11.04
CA GLY A 66 5.15 -10.99 -11.32
C GLY A 66 4.70 -10.73 -12.76
N PRO A 67 4.43 -11.78 -13.54
CA PRO A 67 4.01 -11.60 -14.93
C PRO A 67 2.68 -10.85 -15.01
N GLY A 68 2.61 -9.85 -15.87
CA GLY A 68 1.39 -9.05 -16.08
C GLY A 68 1.07 -8.02 -15.00
N ASN A 69 1.81 -7.96 -13.90
CA ASN A 69 1.56 -7.00 -12.83
C ASN A 69 1.62 -5.53 -13.30
N SER A 70 2.52 -5.22 -14.22
CA SER A 70 2.69 -3.85 -14.74
C SER A 70 1.53 -3.35 -15.62
N SER A 71 0.62 -4.22 -16.02
CA SER A 71 -0.54 -3.87 -16.85
C SER A 71 -1.85 -3.74 -16.07
N LYS A 72 -1.81 -3.92 -14.75
CA LYS A 72 -3.00 -3.92 -13.89
C LYS A 72 -3.03 -2.69 -12.99
N ASP A 73 -4.21 -2.11 -12.85
CA ASP A 73 -4.49 -1.07 -11.86
C ASP A 73 -4.64 -1.68 -10.47
N LEU A 74 -4.49 -0.87 -9.44
CA LEU A 74 -4.70 -1.33 -8.07
C LEU A 74 -6.20 -1.48 -7.76
N VAL A 75 -7.02 -0.50 -8.16
CA VAL A 75 -8.48 -0.59 -8.13
C VAL A 75 -8.96 -1.06 -9.50
N ARG A 76 -9.59 -2.23 -9.57
CA ARG A 76 -9.98 -2.90 -10.81
C ARG A 76 -11.47 -3.17 -10.87
N PHE A 77 -12.17 -2.47 -11.73
CA PHE A 77 -13.61 -2.67 -11.95
C PHE A 77 -13.92 -3.78 -12.97
N HIS A 78 -12.92 -4.26 -13.70
CA HIS A 78 -13.05 -5.34 -14.68
C HIS A 78 -12.22 -6.54 -14.25
N TYR A 79 -12.87 -7.58 -13.78
CA TYR A 79 -12.30 -8.88 -13.44
C TYR A 79 -13.31 -9.98 -13.82
N ALA A 80 -12.82 -11.14 -14.23
CA ALA A 80 -13.67 -12.27 -14.63
C ALA A 80 -14.09 -13.10 -13.40
N ASP A 81 -13.19 -13.27 -12.44
CA ASP A 81 -13.43 -13.96 -11.18
C ASP A 81 -12.84 -13.14 -10.02
N LYS A 82 -13.40 -13.30 -8.83
CA LYS A 82 -12.89 -12.62 -7.62
C LYS A 82 -11.41 -12.94 -7.36
N GLU A 83 -10.97 -14.15 -7.69
CA GLU A 83 -9.57 -14.57 -7.49
C GLU A 83 -8.59 -13.75 -8.35
N ASP A 84 -9.05 -13.14 -9.44
CA ASP A 84 -8.21 -12.30 -10.32
C ASP A 84 -7.65 -11.05 -9.63
N VAL A 85 -8.27 -10.64 -8.52
CA VAL A 85 -7.84 -9.45 -7.76
C VAL A 85 -6.93 -9.78 -6.58
N PHE A 86 -6.74 -11.06 -6.24
CA PHE A 86 -5.80 -11.51 -5.21
C PHE A 86 -4.44 -11.82 -5.85
N ASP A 87 -3.66 -10.79 -6.12
CA ASP A 87 -2.39 -10.91 -6.85
C ASP A 87 -1.31 -9.94 -6.33
N GLY A 88 -0.11 -10.03 -6.90
CA GLY A 88 1.01 -9.17 -6.54
C GLY A 88 0.76 -7.66 -6.71
N VAL A 89 -0.33 -7.26 -7.38
CA VAL A 89 -0.73 -5.85 -7.46
C VAL A 89 -1.48 -5.46 -6.19
N SER A 90 -2.49 -6.21 -5.80
CA SER A 90 -3.28 -5.92 -4.59
C SER A 90 -2.44 -6.02 -3.31
N TYR A 91 -1.52 -7.00 -3.24
CA TYR A 91 -0.63 -7.19 -2.10
C TYR A 91 0.63 -6.32 -2.19
N ASN A 92 1.56 -6.70 -3.04
CA ASN A 92 2.90 -6.14 -3.07
C ASN A 92 2.93 -4.69 -3.58
N LYS A 93 2.32 -4.38 -4.73
CA LYS A 93 2.24 -2.99 -5.24
C LYS A 93 1.47 -2.11 -4.25
N GLY A 94 0.32 -2.58 -3.76
CA GLY A 94 -0.50 -1.82 -2.83
C GLY A 94 0.23 -1.46 -1.54
N GLY A 95 0.94 -2.42 -0.94
CA GLY A 95 1.78 -2.15 0.24
C GLY A 95 2.89 -1.12 -0.04
N ARG A 96 3.50 -1.17 -1.22
CA ARG A 96 4.53 -0.17 -1.63
C ARG A 96 3.95 1.22 -1.84
N ILE A 97 2.73 1.29 -2.36
CA ILE A 97 2.01 2.56 -2.50
C ILE A 97 1.74 3.17 -1.13
N LEU A 98 1.34 2.38 -0.14
CA LEU A 98 1.17 2.85 1.24
C LEU A 98 2.51 3.30 1.85
N HIS A 99 3.59 2.59 1.62
CA HIS A 99 4.93 2.99 2.08
C HIS A 99 5.38 4.32 1.45
N MET A 100 5.20 4.50 0.14
CA MET A 100 5.49 5.77 -0.53
C MET A 100 4.62 6.92 0.02
N LEU A 101 3.34 6.65 0.28
CA LEU A 101 2.43 7.64 0.84
C LEU A 101 2.86 8.05 2.25
N ARG A 102 3.27 7.09 3.10
CA ARG A 102 3.85 7.37 4.43
C ARG A 102 5.07 8.27 4.32
N ASN A 103 5.99 7.97 3.40
CA ASN A 103 7.18 8.80 3.18
C ASN A 103 6.83 10.21 2.67
N TYR A 104 5.77 10.34 1.86
CA TYR A 104 5.35 11.63 1.32
C TYR A 104 4.68 12.54 2.36
N VAL A 105 3.84 11.99 3.23
CA VAL A 105 3.09 12.78 4.22
C VAL A 105 3.75 12.81 5.61
N GLY A 106 4.65 11.88 5.90
CA GLY A 106 5.27 11.66 7.21
C GLY A 106 4.43 10.75 8.11
N ASP A 107 5.07 10.12 9.10
CA ASP A 107 4.47 9.12 9.98
C ASP A 107 3.22 9.62 10.71
N ASP A 108 3.33 10.81 11.31
CA ASP A 108 2.26 11.41 12.10
C ASP A 108 0.97 11.58 11.27
N ALA A 109 1.10 12.18 10.08
CA ALA A 109 -0.04 12.39 9.20
C ALA A 109 -0.55 11.06 8.62
N PHE A 110 0.35 10.13 8.30
CA PHE A 110 -0.02 8.81 7.80
C PHE A 110 -0.91 8.06 8.80
N PHE A 111 -0.44 7.83 10.02
CA PHE A 111 -1.20 7.07 11.01
C PHE A 111 -2.47 7.79 11.49
N LYS A 112 -2.46 9.13 11.55
CA LYS A 112 -3.68 9.91 11.81
C LYS A 112 -4.72 9.73 10.70
N SER A 113 -4.29 9.70 9.44
CA SER A 113 -5.18 9.46 8.30
C SER A 113 -5.77 8.05 8.31
N LEU A 114 -4.98 7.03 8.67
CA LEU A 114 -5.49 5.67 8.85
C LEU A 114 -6.54 5.61 9.98
N ASN A 115 -6.25 6.23 11.12
CA ASN A 115 -7.21 6.30 12.22
C ASN A 115 -8.51 7.01 11.79
N LYS A 116 -8.38 8.09 11.03
CA LYS A 116 -9.53 8.84 10.49
C LYS A 116 -10.36 7.98 9.54
N TYR A 117 -9.70 7.27 8.60
CA TYR A 117 -10.37 6.35 7.69
C TYR A 117 -11.15 5.27 8.44
N LEU A 118 -10.53 4.59 9.39
CA LEU A 118 -11.16 3.55 10.19
C LEU A 118 -12.33 4.10 11.03
N THR A 119 -12.15 5.26 11.66
CA THR A 119 -13.18 5.89 12.50
C THR A 119 -14.42 6.28 11.68
N ASN A 120 -14.23 6.87 10.51
CA ASN A 120 -15.31 7.33 9.66
C ASN A 120 -16.10 6.19 9.01
N ASN A 121 -15.42 5.06 8.77
CA ASN A 121 -15.98 3.94 8.00
C ASN A 121 -16.22 2.68 8.84
N LYS A 122 -16.02 2.73 10.18
CA LYS A 122 -16.21 1.56 11.05
C LYS A 122 -17.59 0.94 10.87
N PHE A 123 -17.60 -0.39 10.74
CA PHE A 123 -18.80 -1.20 10.52
C PHE A 123 -19.54 -0.89 9.20
N LYS A 124 -18.80 -0.37 8.22
CA LYS A 124 -19.30 -0.06 6.88
C LYS A 124 -18.36 -0.61 5.82
N ALA A 125 -18.84 -0.57 4.59
CA ALA A 125 -18.01 -0.79 3.41
C ALA A 125 -17.12 0.45 3.13
N GLY A 126 -15.87 0.20 2.74
CA GLY A 126 -14.89 1.24 2.43
C GLY A 126 -14.32 1.10 1.03
N GLU A 127 -13.92 2.23 0.46
CA GLU A 127 -13.32 2.36 -0.86
C GLU A 127 -11.97 3.09 -0.78
N ALA A 128 -11.14 2.96 -1.81
CA ALA A 128 -9.92 3.75 -1.96
C ALA A 128 -10.19 5.26 -1.94
N GLY A 129 -11.36 5.69 -2.43
CA GLY A 129 -11.82 7.07 -2.37
C GLY A 129 -12.02 7.58 -0.94
N ASN A 130 -12.59 6.75 -0.05
CA ASN A 130 -12.74 7.11 1.37
C ASN A 130 -11.38 7.27 2.07
N LEU A 131 -10.40 6.44 1.70
CA LEU A 131 -9.03 6.56 2.21
C LEU A 131 -8.42 7.90 1.75
N ARG A 132 -8.56 8.27 0.46
CA ARG A 132 -8.08 9.56 -0.06
C ARG A 132 -8.64 10.73 0.75
N LEU A 133 -9.95 10.76 0.95
CA LEU A 133 -10.60 11.83 1.71
C LEU A 133 -10.08 11.96 3.14
N ALA A 134 -9.77 10.82 3.81
CA ALA A 134 -9.16 10.84 5.13
C ALA A 134 -7.75 11.47 5.12
N PHE A 135 -6.95 11.18 4.10
CA PHE A 135 -5.63 11.81 3.94
C PHE A 135 -5.75 13.31 3.62
N GLU A 136 -6.66 13.71 2.76
CA GLU A 136 -6.91 15.12 2.43
C GLU A 136 -7.37 15.90 3.66
N GLU A 137 -8.26 15.34 4.46
CA GLU A 137 -8.77 15.98 5.68
C GLU A 137 -7.67 16.18 6.73
N VAL A 138 -6.77 15.20 6.90
CA VAL A 138 -5.69 15.28 7.90
C VAL A 138 -4.55 16.18 7.43
N THR A 139 -4.20 16.12 6.14
CA THR A 139 -3.02 16.81 5.62
C THR A 139 -3.31 18.21 5.06
N GLY A 140 -4.57 18.49 4.72
CA GLY A 140 -4.96 19.70 3.98
C GLY A 140 -4.46 19.74 2.53
N LYS A 141 -3.94 18.62 1.99
CA LYS A 141 -3.37 18.52 0.65
C LYS A 141 -4.36 17.84 -0.29
N ASP A 142 -4.44 18.29 -1.54
CA ASP A 142 -5.13 17.55 -2.59
C ASP A 142 -4.31 16.29 -2.93
N MET A 143 -4.94 15.11 -2.81
CA MET A 143 -4.35 13.81 -3.09
C MET A 143 -4.89 13.16 -4.38
N ASN A 144 -5.74 13.84 -5.15
CA ASN A 144 -6.30 13.30 -6.39
C ASN A 144 -5.20 12.83 -7.35
N TRP A 145 -4.14 13.61 -7.50
CA TRP A 145 -3.02 13.23 -8.36
C TRP A 145 -2.38 11.91 -7.94
N TYR A 146 -2.23 11.67 -6.63
CA TYR A 146 -1.62 10.44 -6.10
C TYR A 146 -2.51 9.23 -6.37
N TRP A 147 -3.83 9.37 -6.11
CA TRP A 147 -4.79 8.30 -6.39
C TRP A 147 -4.90 8.00 -7.88
N ASN A 148 -4.94 9.01 -8.73
CA ASN A 148 -4.98 8.84 -10.18
C ASN A 148 -3.74 8.10 -10.72
N GLN A 149 -2.55 8.39 -10.19
CA GLN A 149 -1.33 7.72 -10.62
C GLN A 149 -1.22 6.29 -10.08
N TRP A 150 -1.57 6.06 -8.82
CA TRP A 150 -1.18 4.84 -8.13
C TRP A 150 -2.32 3.86 -7.86
N TYR A 151 -3.53 4.34 -7.63
CA TYR A 151 -4.70 3.49 -7.40
C TYR A 151 -5.46 3.18 -8.68
N TYR A 152 -5.56 4.14 -9.59
CA TYR A 152 -6.33 4.04 -10.84
C TYR A 152 -5.43 3.94 -12.08
N GLY A 153 -4.10 3.95 -11.90
CA GLY A 153 -3.12 3.78 -12.96
C GLY A 153 -2.32 2.50 -12.81
N SER A 154 -2.00 1.88 -13.94
CA SER A 154 -1.16 0.69 -14.01
C SER A 154 0.33 1.04 -14.05
N GLY A 155 1.17 0.03 -13.86
CA GLY A 155 2.62 0.14 -14.04
C GLY A 155 3.36 0.74 -12.87
N HIS A 156 4.59 1.15 -13.17
CA HIS A 156 5.55 1.79 -12.25
C HIS A 156 6.54 2.63 -13.06
N PRO A 157 7.21 3.63 -12.46
CA PRO A 157 8.24 4.41 -13.14
C PRO A 157 9.44 3.54 -13.50
N ILE A 158 10.01 3.78 -14.68
CA ILE A 158 11.32 3.28 -15.07
C ILE A 158 12.25 4.48 -15.11
N VAL A 159 13.20 4.52 -14.17
CA VAL A 159 14.09 5.66 -13.98
C VAL A 159 15.51 5.27 -14.40
N LYS A 160 16.11 6.05 -15.31
CA LYS A 160 17.53 5.96 -15.61
C LYS A 160 18.25 7.06 -14.83
N ILE A 161 19.25 6.67 -14.05
CA ILE A 161 20.08 7.59 -13.26
C ILE A 161 21.48 7.59 -13.85
N ASP A 162 21.90 8.74 -14.37
CA ASP A 162 23.28 8.96 -14.78
C ASP A 162 23.92 9.92 -13.76
N TYR A 163 25.11 9.58 -13.27
CA TYR A 163 25.87 10.44 -12.36
C TYR A 163 27.33 10.53 -12.80
N ASN A 164 27.95 11.67 -12.50
CA ASN A 164 29.36 11.89 -12.71
C ASN A 164 30.04 12.16 -11.37
N TYR A 165 31.06 11.40 -11.07
CA TYR A 165 31.90 11.62 -9.88
C TYR A 165 33.18 12.34 -10.28
N ASN A 166 33.39 13.56 -9.75
CA ASN A 166 34.59 14.34 -10.02
C ASN A 166 35.07 15.05 -8.76
N ASN A 167 36.33 14.91 -8.41
CA ASN A 167 37.01 15.58 -7.28
C ASN A 167 36.27 15.41 -5.93
N GLY A 168 35.77 14.22 -5.61
CA GLY A 168 35.10 13.93 -4.34
C GLY A 168 33.64 14.41 -4.26
N LYS A 169 33.02 14.81 -5.38
CA LYS A 169 31.62 15.20 -5.48
C LYS A 169 30.92 14.39 -6.56
N ALA A 170 29.72 13.88 -6.22
CA ALA A 170 28.81 13.24 -7.16
C ALA A 170 27.83 14.24 -7.74
#